data_d7663a619c2ad34e3ddd1b4f15aa5878
#
_entry.id   d7663a619c2ad34e3ddd1b4f15aa5878
#
_cell.length_a   1.000
_cell.length_b   1.000
_cell.length_c   1.000
_cell.angle_alpha   90.00
_cell.angle_beta   90.00
_cell.angle_gamma   90.00
#
_symmetry.space_group_name_H-M   'P 1'
#
loop_
_entity.id
_entity.type
_entity.pdbx_description
1 polymer ?
#
loop_
_entity_poly.entity_id
_entity_poly.type
_entity_poly.pdbx_seq_one_letter_code
_entity_poly.pdbx_strand_id
1 'polypeptide(L)'
;MAVNGIYNKVASTALYGKNLSYELVDVISKRYSPLQANTYLTALSSFDYADNSVQTGVSNTWTAAYNTILNCNVVLDNLEESDGILLTPEYRMLKGEMLALRAFLHFDMLRLFGPVYKNHPEAAAIPYNESARVSALPLLTADSVMHEKILRDLDEAESLLADSDPVIEGGPMASLENDQDVYLRYRQLRMNYYAVLALKARVYLYAGEQAKALAAARKLLTDARVDEYFPAVDPNKLLANQDNPDRVFSTEVLAGIYVKDRADIHSNYFSSEQAGNNYLHPRKNFVNMSLFAGETQDYRFQAWWRTASNESEGGYDFIKYEEIAQPAEKGETEYFYAVFMSLIRLSEVYYIAAESEPVLADKYAWLNKIRERRGLGALIVISEDDFMKRLRTEYLREFMGEGQIFFMYKRLYATIASDENGNDANAYEPREERYVLPLPSGEIANR
;
A
#
# COMPACT_ATOMS: atom_id res chain seq x y z
N MET A 1 20.54 14.40 1.42
CA MET A 1 21.10 13.02 1.49
C MET A 1 20.41 12.17 2.55
N ALA A 2 20.20 12.62 3.78
CA ALA A 2 19.58 11.83 4.86
C ALA A 2 18.19 11.31 4.51
N VAL A 3 17.29 12.16 4.03
CA VAL A 3 15.91 11.79 3.67
C VAL A 3 15.86 10.73 2.56
N ASN A 4 16.70 10.81 1.53
CA ASN A 4 16.79 9.77 0.50
C ASN A 4 17.19 8.41 1.09
N GLY A 5 18.11 8.42 2.10
CA GLY A 5 18.47 7.22 2.82
C GLY A 5 17.31 6.58 3.59
N ILE A 6 16.38 7.40 4.11
CA ILE A 6 15.17 6.90 4.76
C ILE A 6 14.25 6.21 3.75
N TYR A 7 13.98 6.81 2.60
CA TYR A 7 13.18 6.16 1.54
C TYR A 7 13.82 4.89 0.98
N ASN A 8 15.15 4.82 0.89
CA ASN A 8 15.84 3.58 0.55
C ASN A 8 15.61 2.47 1.59
N LYS A 9 15.49 2.83 2.89
CA LYS A 9 15.11 1.85 3.93
C LYS A 9 13.66 1.42 3.78
N VAL A 10 12.74 2.33 3.47
CA VAL A 10 11.34 2.02 3.15
C VAL A 10 11.25 1.05 1.97
N ALA A 11 12.10 1.21 0.96
CA ALA A 11 12.18 0.35 -0.22
C ALA A 11 12.89 -1.00 0.03
N SER A 12 13.37 -1.28 1.24
CA SER A 12 14.04 -2.54 1.55
C SER A 12 13.10 -3.75 1.46
N THR A 13 13.66 -4.93 1.23
CA THR A 13 12.89 -6.19 1.18
C THR A 13 12.20 -6.54 2.50
N ALA A 14 12.72 -6.05 3.62
CA ALA A 14 12.06 -6.21 4.93
C ALA A 14 10.81 -5.34 5.08
N LEU A 15 10.64 -4.30 4.26
CA LEU A 15 9.48 -3.41 4.24
C LEU A 15 8.74 -3.50 2.88
N TYR A 16 8.58 -2.37 2.20
CA TYR A 16 7.71 -2.29 1.01
C TYR A 16 8.38 -2.80 -0.27
N GLY A 17 9.69 -3.05 -0.28
CA GLY A 17 10.35 -3.75 -1.39
C GLY A 17 9.93 -5.22 -1.51
N LYS A 18 9.33 -5.83 -0.47
CA LYS A 18 8.84 -7.21 -0.50
C LYS A 18 7.77 -7.51 0.56
N ASN A 19 8.14 -7.53 1.88
CA ASN A 19 7.30 -8.09 2.95
C ASN A 19 5.95 -7.38 3.09
N LEU A 20 5.93 -6.04 3.07
CA LEU A 20 4.71 -5.23 3.22
C LEU A 20 3.97 -4.97 1.90
N SER A 21 4.40 -5.60 0.82
CA SER A 21 3.77 -5.51 -0.50
C SER A 21 3.25 -6.87 -0.94
N TYR A 22 4.06 -7.69 -1.57
CA TYR A 22 3.60 -8.89 -2.28
C TYR A 22 3.93 -10.22 -1.59
N GLU A 23 4.77 -10.25 -0.54
CA GLU A 23 5.12 -11.51 0.13
C GLU A 23 4.34 -11.68 1.45
N LEU A 24 4.84 -11.20 2.59
CA LEU A 24 4.28 -11.50 3.92
C LEU A 24 2.77 -11.20 3.99
N VAL A 25 2.38 -9.95 3.71
CA VAL A 25 0.98 -9.51 3.86
C VAL A 25 0.05 -10.09 2.81
N ASP A 26 0.51 -10.27 1.56
CA ASP A 26 -0.33 -10.82 0.51
C ASP A 26 -0.47 -12.35 0.62
N VAL A 27 0.57 -13.06 1.08
CA VAL A 27 0.49 -14.51 1.34
C VAL A 27 -0.51 -14.83 2.45
N ILE A 28 -0.49 -14.08 3.56
CA ILE A 28 -1.48 -14.27 4.64
C ILE A 28 -2.88 -13.80 4.24
N SER A 29 -3.01 -12.95 3.21
CA SER A 29 -4.30 -12.59 2.64
C SER A 29 -4.91 -13.68 1.73
N LYS A 30 -4.20 -14.80 1.54
CA LYS A 30 -4.62 -15.96 0.73
C LYS A 30 -4.81 -15.68 -0.75
N ARG A 31 -4.08 -14.70 -1.28
CA ARG A 31 -4.13 -14.39 -2.73
C ARG A 31 -3.31 -15.38 -3.55
N TYR A 32 -2.32 -16.01 -2.95
CA TYR A 32 -1.44 -16.96 -3.60
C TYR A 32 -1.53 -18.35 -2.96
N SER A 33 -1.21 -19.36 -3.76
CA SER A 33 -1.03 -20.75 -3.34
C SER A 33 0.46 -21.08 -3.46
N PRO A 34 1.27 -20.88 -2.40
CA PRO A 34 2.70 -21.17 -2.48
C PRO A 34 2.96 -22.66 -2.71
N LEU A 35 4.04 -22.97 -3.41
CA LEU A 35 4.47 -24.33 -3.60
C LEU A 35 4.88 -24.97 -2.26
N GLN A 36 4.48 -26.20 -2.00
CA GLN A 36 4.77 -26.92 -0.74
C GLN A 36 6.27 -27.09 -0.48
N ALA A 37 7.10 -27.06 -1.52
CA ALA A 37 8.55 -27.12 -1.40
C ALA A 37 9.15 -25.86 -0.71
N ASN A 38 8.44 -24.74 -0.69
CA ASN A 38 8.84 -23.56 0.06
C ASN A 38 8.21 -23.60 1.46
N THR A 39 8.97 -24.09 2.43
CA THR A 39 8.49 -24.28 3.82
C THR A 39 8.11 -22.96 4.49
N TYR A 40 8.85 -21.86 4.24
CA TYR A 40 8.54 -20.53 4.76
C TYR A 40 7.17 -20.02 4.25
N LEU A 41 6.99 -20.01 2.92
CA LEU A 41 5.73 -19.53 2.33
C LEU A 41 4.55 -20.43 2.70
N THR A 42 4.77 -21.73 2.86
CA THR A 42 3.75 -22.68 3.29
C THR A 42 3.34 -22.44 4.74
N ALA A 43 4.29 -22.29 5.66
CA ALA A 43 4.03 -21.95 7.06
C ALA A 43 3.31 -20.61 7.17
N LEU A 44 3.80 -19.58 6.48
CA LEU A 44 3.19 -18.25 6.44
C LEU A 44 1.75 -18.31 5.93
N SER A 45 1.51 -19.03 4.83
CA SER A 45 0.16 -19.18 4.27
C SER A 45 -0.78 -19.97 5.20
N SER A 46 -0.24 -20.79 6.11
CA SER A 46 -1.01 -21.53 7.10
C SER A 46 -1.25 -20.77 8.41
N PHE A 47 -0.79 -19.50 8.48
CA PHE A 47 -0.76 -18.69 9.71
C PHE A 47 0.05 -19.34 10.84
N ASP A 48 1.05 -20.18 10.50
CA ASP A 48 1.97 -20.76 11.47
C ASP A 48 3.04 -19.73 11.86
N TYR A 49 2.63 -18.81 12.71
CA TYR A 49 3.52 -17.77 13.25
C TYR A 49 4.52 -18.30 14.28
N ALA A 50 4.43 -19.58 14.66
CA ALA A 50 5.41 -20.23 15.53
C ALA A 50 6.61 -20.79 14.75
N ASP A 51 6.50 -20.94 13.43
CA ASP A 51 7.61 -21.37 12.58
C ASP A 51 8.79 -20.36 12.66
N ASN A 52 10.02 -20.89 12.83
CA ASN A 52 11.20 -20.06 13.02
C ASN A 52 11.52 -19.13 11.83
N SER A 53 11.24 -19.57 10.60
CA SER A 53 11.48 -18.76 9.41
C SER A 53 10.47 -17.63 9.31
N VAL A 54 9.21 -17.89 9.69
CA VAL A 54 8.15 -16.86 9.78
C VAL A 54 8.47 -15.85 10.87
N GLN A 55 8.86 -16.29 12.07
CA GLN A 55 9.30 -15.41 13.15
C GLN A 55 10.47 -14.51 12.74
N THR A 56 11.43 -15.06 11.98
CA THR A 56 12.56 -14.29 11.45
C THR A 56 12.08 -13.19 10.48
N GLY A 57 11.19 -13.52 9.55
CA GLY A 57 10.60 -12.56 8.61
C GLY A 57 9.84 -11.44 9.32
N VAL A 58 9.01 -11.81 10.29
CA VAL A 58 8.24 -10.86 11.13
C VAL A 58 9.17 -9.94 11.95
N SER A 59 10.20 -10.53 12.58
CA SER A 59 11.19 -9.77 13.36
C SER A 59 11.99 -8.79 12.50
N ASN A 60 12.38 -9.20 11.30
CA ASN A 60 13.08 -8.33 10.35
C ASN A 60 12.20 -7.15 9.93
N THR A 61 10.91 -7.37 9.69
CA THR A 61 9.95 -6.31 9.35
C THR A 61 9.80 -5.30 10.49
N TRP A 62 9.59 -5.78 11.70
CA TRP A 62 9.53 -4.93 12.90
C TRP A 62 10.79 -4.08 13.06
N THR A 63 11.94 -4.73 13.06
CA THR A 63 13.24 -4.06 13.26
C THR A 63 13.51 -3.03 12.16
N ALA A 64 13.24 -3.34 10.91
CA ALA A 64 13.42 -2.41 9.81
C ALA A 64 12.48 -1.19 9.92
N ALA A 65 11.23 -1.41 10.31
CA ALA A 65 10.27 -0.32 10.51
C ALA A 65 10.72 0.63 11.62
N TYR A 66 11.03 0.10 12.82
CA TYR A 66 11.44 0.95 13.95
C TYR A 66 12.80 1.62 13.72
N ASN A 67 13.74 0.99 13.00
CA ASN A 67 14.98 1.64 12.57
C ASN A 67 14.72 2.77 11.56
N THR A 68 13.71 2.64 10.71
CA THR A 68 13.33 3.70 9.77
C THR A 68 12.63 4.85 10.49
N ILE A 69 11.74 4.55 11.43
CA ILE A 69 11.10 5.52 12.34
C ILE A 69 12.16 6.30 13.13
N LEU A 70 13.15 5.61 13.69
CA LEU A 70 14.26 6.27 14.39
C LEU A 70 14.99 7.28 13.49
N ASN A 71 15.23 6.93 12.22
CA ASN A 71 15.86 7.87 11.28
C ASN A 71 14.94 9.07 10.94
N CYS A 72 13.62 8.89 10.88
CA CYS A 72 12.69 10.02 10.77
C CYS A 72 12.83 10.96 11.96
N ASN A 73 12.89 10.41 13.19
CA ASN A 73 13.07 11.19 14.41
C ASN A 73 14.42 11.93 14.43
N VAL A 74 15.50 11.29 13.97
CA VAL A 74 16.80 11.98 13.85
C VAL A 74 16.70 13.20 12.94
N VAL A 75 15.96 13.11 11.82
CA VAL A 75 15.77 14.27 10.95
C VAL A 75 14.91 15.34 11.65
N LEU A 76 13.84 14.94 12.33
CA LEU A 76 12.95 15.87 13.06
C LEU A 76 13.71 16.61 14.17
N ASP A 77 14.49 15.92 15.00
CA ASP A 77 15.29 16.53 16.07
C ASP A 77 16.31 17.53 15.48
N ASN A 78 17.00 17.15 14.39
CA ASN A 78 17.96 18.05 13.73
C ASN A 78 17.27 19.27 13.08
N LEU A 79 16.05 19.13 12.58
CA LEU A 79 15.30 20.27 12.05
C LEU A 79 14.95 21.28 13.16
N GLU A 80 14.60 20.80 14.35
CA GLU A 80 14.30 21.67 15.51
C GLU A 80 15.55 22.39 16.03
N GLU A 81 16.72 21.71 16.02
CA GLU A 81 17.99 22.31 16.41
C GLU A 81 18.57 23.31 15.40
N SER A 82 18.14 23.21 14.13
CA SER A 82 18.64 24.04 13.02
C SER A 82 17.77 25.26 12.71
N ASP A 83 17.03 25.77 13.68
CA ASP A 83 16.11 26.91 13.53
C ASP A 83 16.81 28.09 12.83
N GLY A 84 16.24 28.53 11.72
CA GLY A 84 16.73 29.65 10.90
C GLY A 84 17.83 29.33 9.89
N ILE A 85 18.31 28.06 9.78
CA ILE A 85 19.29 27.65 8.75
C ILE A 85 18.59 27.35 7.42
N LEU A 86 17.44 26.68 7.46
CA LEU A 86 16.64 26.39 6.29
C LEU A 86 15.63 27.51 6.04
N LEU A 87 15.30 27.74 4.77
CA LEU A 87 14.16 28.60 4.41
C LEU A 87 12.87 28.00 4.96
N THR A 88 11.94 28.87 5.36
CA THR A 88 10.69 28.42 6.00
C THR A 88 9.90 27.37 5.20
N PRO A 89 9.75 27.48 3.86
CA PRO A 89 9.05 26.48 3.08
C PRO A 89 9.73 25.11 3.12
N GLU A 90 11.05 25.01 2.94
CA GLU A 90 11.79 23.77 2.96
C GLU A 90 11.75 23.12 4.34
N TYR A 91 11.90 23.90 5.42
CA TYR A 91 11.75 23.40 6.79
C TYR A 91 10.39 22.76 7.01
N ARG A 92 9.31 23.49 6.64
CA ARG A 92 7.93 23.02 6.80
C ARG A 92 7.68 21.75 5.98
N MET A 93 8.12 21.72 4.72
CA MET A 93 7.99 20.57 3.85
C MET A 93 8.71 19.35 4.41
N LEU A 94 9.97 19.49 4.82
CA LEU A 94 10.75 18.37 5.38
C LEU A 94 10.16 17.86 6.69
N LYS A 95 9.74 18.76 7.58
CA LYS A 95 9.08 18.37 8.84
C LYS A 95 7.78 17.63 8.57
N GLY A 96 6.92 18.16 7.71
CA GLY A 96 5.65 17.53 7.34
C GLY A 96 5.85 16.16 6.70
N GLU A 97 6.83 16.01 5.80
CA GLU A 97 7.15 14.75 5.16
C GLU A 97 7.64 13.68 6.17
N MET A 98 8.49 14.06 7.13
CA MET A 98 9.00 13.12 8.15
C MET A 98 7.94 12.71 9.16
N LEU A 99 7.06 13.63 9.57
CA LEU A 99 5.91 13.32 10.42
C LEU A 99 4.96 12.34 9.73
N ALA A 100 4.64 12.60 8.45
CA ALA A 100 3.78 11.72 7.66
C ALA A 100 4.38 10.32 7.50
N LEU A 101 5.67 10.22 7.23
CA LEU A 101 6.34 8.93 7.08
C LEU A 101 6.44 8.17 8.41
N ARG A 102 6.69 8.87 9.52
CA ARG A 102 6.66 8.30 10.88
C ARG A 102 5.28 7.73 11.20
N ALA A 103 4.23 8.49 10.93
CA ALA A 103 2.84 8.06 11.12
C ALA A 103 2.49 6.86 10.24
N PHE A 104 2.88 6.86 8.96
CA PHE A 104 2.65 5.77 8.02
C PHE A 104 3.27 4.45 8.49
N LEU A 105 4.52 4.48 8.91
CA LEU A 105 5.24 3.29 9.40
C LEU A 105 4.62 2.76 10.71
N HIS A 106 4.32 3.62 11.66
CA HIS A 106 3.65 3.20 12.89
C HIS A 106 2.24 2.65 12.63
N PHE A 107 1.52 3.23 11.67
CA PHE A 107 0.20 2.73 11.30
C PHE A 107 0.28 1.32 10.75
N ASP A 108 1.27 1.00 9.93
CA ASP A 108 1.45 -0.35 9.43
C ASP A 108 1.88 -1.33 10.53
N MET A 109 2.72 -0.89 11.48
CA MET A 109 3.03 -1.70 12.67
C MET A 109 1.79 -1.93 13.54
N LEU A 110 0.95 -0.92 13.73
CA LEU A 110 -0.34 -1.06 14.42
C LEU A 110 -1.25 -2.07 13.70
N ARG A 111 -1.34 -1.96 12.37
CA ARG A 111 -2.19 -2.87 11.57
C ARG A 111 -1.68 -4.32 11.57
N LEU A 112 -0.37 -4.55 11.71
CA LEU A 112 0.22 -5.89 11.76
C LEU A 112 0.17 -6.50 13.17
N PHE A 113 0.67 -5.78 14.16
CA PHE A 113 0.96 -6.28 15.50
C PHE A 113 -0.08 -5.90 16.55
N GLY A 114 -0.84 -4.83 16.31
CA GLY A 114 -1.93 -4.44 17.19
C GLY A 114 -3.15 -5.37 17.07
N PRO A 115 -4.09 -5.29 18.02
CA PRO A 115 -5.31 -6.08 18.00
C PRO A 115 -6.16 -5.78 16.76
N VAL A 116 -7.22 -6.57 16.54
CA VAL A 116 -8.27 -6.18 15.61
C VAL A 116 -8.97 -4.96 16.20
N TYR A 117 -8.67 -3.78 15.64
CA TYR A 117 -9.08 -2.49 16.23
C TYR A 117 -10.60 -2.41 16.49
N LYS A 118 -11.39 -2.91 15.56
CA LYS A 118 -12.86 -2.96 15.67
C LYS A 118 -13.33 -3.66 16.94
N ASN A 119 -12.57 -4.66 17.43
CA ASN A 119 -12.97 -5.49 18.56
C ASN A 119 -12.36 -5.00 19.87
N HIS A 120 -11.10 -4.52 19.82
CA HIS A 120 -10.30 -4.26 21.03
C HIS A 120 -9.45 -2.99 20.90
N PRO A 121 -10.05 -1.80 20.69
CA PRO A 121 -9.28 -0.55 20.56
C PRO A 121 -8.49 -0.19 21.81
N GLU A 122 -8.97 -0.61 22.99
CA GLU A 122 -8.36 -0.38 24.30
C GLU A 122 -7.21 -1.34 24.65
N ALA A 123 -7.01 -2.40 23.85
CA ALA A 123 -5.96 -3.36 24.14
C ALA A 123 -4.57 -2.80 23.81
N ALA A 124 -3.56 -3.27 24.54
CA ALA A 124 -2.16 -2.93 24.28
C ALA A 124 -1.75 -3.37 22.86
N ALA A 125 -1.08 -2.48 22.15
CA ALA A 125 -0.75 -2.68 20.75
C ALA A 125 0.76 -2.58 20.49
N ILE A 126 1.27 -1.38 20.27
CA ILE A 126 2.66 -1.11 19.89
C ILE A 126 3.23 0.09 20.65
N PRO A 127 4.57 0.22 20.75
CA PRO A 127 5.16 1.47 21.18
C PRO A 127 5.08 2.52 20.07
N TYR A 128 4.96 3.79 20.42
CA TYR A 128 5.09 4.90 19.48
C TYR A 128 6.37 5.67 19.75
N ASN A 129 7.33 5.61 18.83
CA ASN A 129 8.64 6.25 19.00
C ASN A 129 8.65 7.65 18.38
N GLU A 130 8.82 8.67 19.24
CA GLU A 130 8.89 10.08 18.87
C GLU A 130 10.28 10.70 19.09
N SER A 131 11.29 9.90 19.44
CA SER A 131 12.61 10.38 19.84
C SER A 131 13.71 9.70 19.01
N ALA A 132 14.77 10.44 18.71
CA ALA A 132 15.99 9.89 18.17
C ALA A 132 16.82 9.11 19.22
N ARG A 133 16.43 9.17 20.50
CA ARG A 133 17.11 8.43 21.57
C ARG A 133 16.58 7.00 21.65
N VAL A 134 17.48 6.05 21.71
CA VAL A 134 17.13 4.64 21.95
C VAL A 134 16.74 4.49 23.42
N SER A 135 15.49 4.08 23.64
CA SER A 135 14.96 3.81 24.98
C SER A 135 13.88 2.73 24.91
N ALA A 136 13.68 2.00 25.99
CA ALA A 136 12.51 1.12 26.11
C ALA A 136 11.25 1.99 26.21
N LEU A 137 10.28 1.73 25.30
CA LEU A 137 9.00 2.44 25.25
C LEU A 137 7.87 1.52 25.66
N PRO A 138 6.87 1.99 26.44
CA PRO A 138 5.71 1.19 26.77
C PRO A 138 4.87 0.86 25.53
N LEU A 139 4.16 -0.26 25.58
CA LEU A 139 3.06 -0.49 24.65
C LEU A 139 1.93 0.49 24.98
N LEU A 140 1.46 1.20 23.99
CA LEU A 140 0.26 2.02 24.09
C LEU A 140 -0.95 1.19 23.67
N THR A 141 -2.15 1.62 24.03
CA THR A 141 -3.38 1.04 23.50
C THR A 141 -3.50 1.35 22.00
N ALA A 142 -4.21 0.50 21.27
CA ALA A 142 -4.43 0.72 19.85
C ALA A 142 -5.09 2.08 19.59
N ASP A 143 -6.02 2.48 20.45
CA ASP A 143 -6.72 3.76 20.38
C ASP A 143 -5.78 4.95 20.61
N SER A 144 -4.93 4.92 21.65
CA SER A 144 -3.95 5.98 21.89
C SER A 144 -2.94 6.10 20.74
N VAL A 145 -2.46 4.96 20.19
CA VAL A 145 -1.58 4.99 19.03
C VAL A 145 -2.28 5.66 17.84
N MET A 146 -3.55 5.34 17.61
CA MET A 146 -4.32 5.85 16.49
C MET A 146 -4.60 7.35 16.62
N HIS A 147 -5.24 7.76 17.70
CA HIS A 147 -5.80 9.10 17.86
C HIS A 147 -4.83 10.12 18.44
N GLU A 148 -4.05 9.74 19.46
CA GLU A 148 -3.16 10.67 20.13
C GLU A 148 -1.80 10.80 19.47
N LYS A 149 -1.45 9.84 18.58
CA LYS A 149 -0.12 9.80 17.96
C LYS A 149 -0.19 9.90 16.44
N ILE A 150 -0.74 8.88 15.76
CA ILE A 150 -0.75 8.82 14.29
C ILE A 150 -1.54 10.00 13.71
N LEU A 151 -2.78 10.24 14.15
CA LEU A 151 -3.61 11.32 13.64
C LEU A 151 -3.03 12.69 13.98
N ARG A 152 -2.44 12.88 15.16
CA ARG A 152 -1.74 14.11 15.52
C ARG A 152 -0.58 14.41 14.55
N ASP A 153 0.27 13.41 14.28
CA ASP A 153 1.39 13.59 13.35
C ASP A 153 0.89 13.90 11.92
N LEU A 154 -0.22 13.28 11.50
CA LEU A 154 -0.82 13.54 10.20
C LEU A 154 -1.51 14.91 10.13
N ASP A 155 -2.11 15.39 11.22
CA ASP A 155 -2.73 16.73 11.27
C ASP A 155 -1.65 17.82 11.17
N GLU A 156 -0.54 17.65 11.89
CA GLU A 156 0.61 18.57 11.78
C GLU A 156 1.24 18.50 10.38
N ALA A 157 1.44 17.30 9.83
CA ALA A 157 1.97 17.11 8.48
C ALA A 157 1.09 17.77 7.42
N GLU A 158 -0.23 17.59 7.49
CA GLU A 158 -1.18 18.24 6.58
C GLU A 158 -1.07 19.75 6.63
N SER A 159 -1.05 20.34 7.84
CA SER A 159 -0.91 21.78 8.04
C SER A 159 0.41 22.35 7.50
N LEU A 160 1.50 21.61 7.69
CA LEU A 160 2.81 22.02 7.21
C LEU A 160 2.90 21.95 5.68
N LEU A 161 2.46 20.83 5.08
CA LEU A 161 2.57 20.58 3.64
C LEU A 161 1.59 21.40 2.81
N ALA A 162 0.45 21.79 3.36
CA ALA A 162 -0.57 22.57 2.66
C ALA A 162 -0.04 23.89 2.04
N ASP A 163 0.96 24.50 2.68
CA ASP A 163 1.53 25.78 2.25
C ASP A 163 2.97 25.66 1.72
N SER A 164 3.57 24.46 1.76
CA SER A 164 5.00 24.32 1.47
C SER A 164 5.33 23.21 0.47
N ASP A 165 4.39 22.31 0.17
CA ASP A 165 4.67 21.22 -0.74
C ASP A 165 4.56 21.66 -2.21
N PRO A 166 5.66 21.54 -3.00
CA PRO A 166 5.64 21.88 -4.42
C PRO A 166 4.60 21.12 -5.25
N VAL A 167 4.11 19.97 -4.76
CA VAL A 167 3.06 19.19 -5.45
C VAL A 167 1.78 19.99 -5.68
N ILE A 168 1.50 20.98 -4.83
CA ILE A 168 0.25 21.73 -4.86
C ILE A 168 0.17 22.65 -6.09
N GLU A 169 1.28 23.27 -6.46
CA GLU A 169 1.33 24.17 -7.62
C GLU A 169 1.87 23.49 -8.88
N GLY A 170 2.86 22.59 -8.73
CA GLY A 170 3.58 21.98 -9.83
C GLY A 170 3.12 20.58 -10.21
N GLY A 171 2.27 19.94 -9.39
CA GLY A 171 1.89 18.53 -9.58
C GLY A 171 2.99 17.54 -9.15
N PRO A 172 2.68 16.23 -9.17
CA PRO A 172 3.57 15.20 -8.63
C PRO A 172 4.85 14.97 -9.44
N MET A 173 4.83 15.33 -10.71
CA MET A 173 5.89 15.08 -11.70
C MET A 173 6.51 16.36 -12.25
N ALA A 174 6.34 17.49 -11.56
CA ALA A 174 6.82 18.78 -12.06
C ALA A 174 8.28 18.67 -12.56
N SER A 175 8.49 18.93 -13.82
CA SER A 175 9.80 19.17 -14.38
C SER A 175 10.20 20.57 -13.95
N LEU A 176 11.04 20.68 -12.95
CA LEU A 176 11.63 21.96 -12.58
C LEU A 176 12.67 22.36 -13.62
N GLU A 177 12.71 23.62 -13.97
CA GLU A 177 13.75 24.17 -14.83
C GLU A 177 15.14 23.91 -14.25
N ASN A 178 16.14 23.88 -15.09
CA ASN A 178 17.46 23.25 -14.96
C ASN A 178 18.28 23.45 -13.68
N ASP A 179 17.91 24.29 -12.74
CA ASP A 179 18.72 24.64 -11.56
C ASP A 179 18.04 24.36 -10.21
N GLN A 180 16.86 23.76 -10.19
CA GLN A 180 16.18 23.50 -8.93
C GLN A 180 16.55 22.13 -8.35
N ASP A 181 16.56 22.04 -7.02
CA ASP A 181 16.94 20.86 -6.27
C ASP A 181 16.10 19.63 -6.70
N VAL A 182 16.78 18.57 -7.12
CA VAL A 182 16.17 17.27 -7.46
C VAL A 182 15.22 16.77 -6.36
N TYR A 183 15.43 17.17 -5.13
CA TYR A 183 14.58 16.84 -3.98
C TYR A 183 13.15 17.37 -4.13
N LEU A 184 12.95 18.49 -4.78
CA LEU A 184 11.65 19.13 -5.01
C LEU A 184 10.89 18.52 -6.21
N ARG A 185 11.56 17.68 -6.99
CA ARG A 185 10.97 16.94 -8.11
C ARG A 185 10.40 15.60 -7.65
N TYR A 186 9.58 14.99 -8.48
CA TYR A 186 9.05 13.64 -8.25
C TYR A 186 8.40 13.49 -6.86
N ARG A 187 7.56 14.47 -6.51
CA ARG A 187 6.88 14.48 -5.20
C ARG A 187 6.03 13.24 -4.96
N GLN A 188 5.64 12.50 -5.98
CA GLN A 188 5.00 11.20 -5.84
C GLN A 188 5.93 10.09 -5.26
N LEU A 189 7.24 10.29 -5.23
CA LEU A 189 8.18 9.40 -4.52
C LEU A 189 8.36 9.80 -3.04
N ARG A 190 7.45 10.63 -2.53
CA ARG A 190 7.50 11.21 -1.19
C ARG A 190 6.14 11.17 -0.50
N MET A 191 6.12 11.28 0.81
CA MET A 191 4.91 11.60 1.56
C MET A 191 4.55 13.07 1.34
N ASN A 192 3.88 13.35 0.22
CA ASN A 192 3.42 14.66 -0.18
C ASN A 192 2.04 15.00 0.43
N TYR A 193 1.56 16.22 0.19
CA TYR A 193 0.28 16.70 0.70
C TYR A 193 -0.90 15.79 0.36
N TYR A 194 -1.02 15.33 -0.90
CA TYR A 194 -2.12 14.44 -1.31
C TYR A 194 -2.01 13.05 -0.70
N ALA A 195 -0.79 12.55 -0.52
CA ALA A 195 -0.53 11.30 0.18
C ALA A 195 -0.95 11.37 1.65
N VAL A 196 -0.73 12.50 2.32
CA VAL A 196 -1.18 12.73 3.71
C VAL A 196 -2.70 12.73 3.80
N LEU A 197 -3.41 13.40 2.90
CA LEU A 197 -4.89 13.37 2.87
C LEU A 197 -5.42 11.94 2.68
N ALA A 198 -4.83 11.20 1.76
CA ALA A 198 -5.20 9.80 1.51
C ALA A 198 -4.91 8.91 2.72
N LEU A 199 -3.75 9.09 3.36
CA LEU A 199 -3.40 8.34 4.57
C LEU A 199 -4.34 8.65 5.74
N LYS A 200 -4.73 9.91 5.94
CA LYS A 200 -5.75 10.27 6.93
C LYS A 200 -7.09 9.56 6.66
N ALA A 201 -7.52 9.54 5.40
CA ALA A 201 -8.74 8.83 5.02
C ALA A 201 -8.63 7.33 5.34
N ARG A 202 -7.48 6.69 5.04
CA ARG A 202 -7.18 5.29 5.35
C ARG A 202 -7.20 5.02 6.87
N VAL A 203 -6.59 5.91 7.67
CA VAL A 203 -6.53 5.80 9.14
C VAL A 203 -7.93 5.91 9.74
N TYR A 204 -8.72 6.91 9.34
CA TYR A 204 -10.10 7.07 9.82
C TYR A 204 -11.00 5.90 9.43
N LEU A 205 -10.86 5.38 8.19
CA LEU A 205 -11.60 4.18 7.77
C LEU A 205 -11.23 2.97 8.62
N TYR A 206 -9.93 2.78 8.92
CA TYR A 206 -9.46 1.69 9.76
C TYR A 206 -9.97 1.81 11.20
N ALA A 207 -10.08 3.02 11.73
CA ALA A 207 -10.68 3.32 13.04
C ALA A 207 -12.21 3.15 13.07
N GLY A 208 -12.88 2.94 11.93
CA GLY A 208 -14.34 2.87 11.84
C GLY A 208 -15.04 4.23 11.82
N GLU A 209 -14.29 5.31 11.71
CA GLU A 209 -14.79 6.69 11.71
C GLU A 209 -15.23 7.15 10.31
N GLN A 210 -16.30 6.53 9.79
CA GLN A 210 -16.78 6.69 8.41
C GLN A 210 -16.95 8.15 7.98
N ALA A 211 -17.54 8.99 8.83
CA ALA A 211 -17.78 10.39 8.49
C ALA A 211 -16.47 11.18 8.29
N LYS A 212 -15.45 10.92 9.13
CA LYS A 212 -14.13 11.55 9.01
C LYS A 212 -13.35 10.99 7.82
N ALA A 213 -13.44 9.68 7.57
CA ALA A 213 -12.85 9.04 6.41
C ALA A 213 -13.39 9.64 5.11
N LEU A 214 -14.71 9.79 5.00
CA LEU A 214 -15.36 10.42 3.86
C LEU A 214 -14.94 11.89 3.70
N ALA A 215 -14.88 12.65 4.79
CA ALA A 215 -14.47 14.05 4.74
C ALA A 215 -13.03 14.21 4.23
N ALA A 216 -12.08 13.39 4.71
CA ALA A 216 -10.71 13.37 4.25
C ALA A 216 -10.59 12.93 2.78
N ALA A 217 -11.31 11.88 2.38
CA ALA A 217 -11.35 11.42 1.00
C ALA A 217 -11.93 12.49 0.07
N ARG A 218 -13.05 13.12 0.44
CA ARG A 218 -13.68 14.19 -0.35
C ARG A 218 -12.77 15.41 -0.48
N LYS A 219 -12.04 15.80 0.58
CA LYS A 219 -11.08 16.91 0.52
C LYS A 219 -10.06 16.71 -0.60
N LEU A 220 -9.59 15.47 -0.80
CA LEU A 220 -8.70 15.13 -1.90
C LEU A 220 -9.46 15.06 -3.23
N LEU A 221 -10.52 14.27 -3.32
CA LEU A 221 -11.21 13.96 -4.58
C LEU A 221 -11.98 15.13 -5.21
N THR A 222 -12.25 16.21 -4.46
CA THR A 222 -12.91 17.42 -4.96
C THR A 222 -11.93 18.57 -5.25
N ASP A 223 -10.64 18.39 -5.02
CA ASP A 223 -9.63 19.34 -5.50
C ASP A 223 -9.60 19.31 -7.03
N ALA A 224 -9.84 20.48 -7.63
CA ALA A 224 -9.95 20.62 -9.09
C ALA A 224 -8.69 20.19 -9.85
N ARG A 225 -7.53 20.09 -9.19
CA ARG A 225 -6.26 19.67 -9.77
C ARG A 225 -6.07 18.17 -9.83
N VAL A 226 -6.85 17.40 -9.06
CA VAL A 226 -6.61 15.95 -8.90
C VAL A 226 -6.73 15.18 -10.20
N ASP A 227 -7.70 15.47 -11.04
CA ASP A 227 -7.83 14.79 -12.34
C ASP A 227 -6.70 15.16 -13.33
N GLU A 228 -6.12 16.36 -13.20
CA GLU A 228 -4.94 16.78 -13.97
C GLU A 228 -3.66 16.14 -13.43
N TYR A 229 -3.48 16.14 -12.10
CA TYR A 229 -2.26 15.67 -11.45
C TYR A 229 -2.18 14.14 -11.37
N PHE A 230 -3.33 13.49 -11.25
CA PHE A 230 -3.43 12.03 -11.13
C PHE A 230 -4.45 11.46 -12.12
N PRO A 231 -4.21 11.65 -13.44
CA PRO A 231 -5.12 11.15 -14.46
C PRO A 231 -5.23 9.63 -14.44
N ALA A 232 -6.33 9.11 -14.96
CA ALA A 232 -6.45 7.67 -15.20
C ALA A 232 -5.33 7.18 -16.10
N VAL A 233 -4.90 5.94 -15.92
CA VAL A 233 -3.92 5.31 -16.81
C VAL A 233 -4.43 5.35 -18.26
N ASP A 234 -3.55 5.74 -19.18
CA ASP A 234 -3.88 5.74 -20.60
C ASP A 234 -3.92 4.30 -21.12
N PRO A 235 -5.09 3.81 -21.60
CA PRO A 235 -5.21 2.46 -22.13
C PRO A 235 -4.24 2.17 -23.29
N ASN A 236 -3.90 3.17 -24.09
CA ASN A 236 -2.97 2.99 -25.20
C ASN A 236 -1.54 2.75 -24.71
N LYS A 237 -1.12 3.46 -23.65
CA LYS A 237 0.17 3.23 -23.01
C LYS A 237 0.23 1.91 -22.25
N LEU A 238 -0.91 1.43 -21.79
CA LEU A 238 -1.01 0.22 -20.99
C LEU A 238 -1.12 -1.05 -21.87
N LEU A 239 -1.97 -1.04 -22.88
CA LEU A 239 -2.38 -2.24 -23.61
C LEU A 239 -1.79 -2.33 -25.02
N ALA A 240 -1.61 -1.19 -25.72
CA ALA A 240 -1.08 -1.17 -27.07
C ALA A 240 0.45 -1.15 -27.09
N ASN A 241 1.09 -0.60 -26.06
CA ASN A 241 2.54 -0.59 -25.93
C ASN A 241 3.01 -1.86 -25.22
N GLN A 242 3.44 -2.86 -25.97
CA GLN A 242 3.87 -4.15 -25.42
C GLN A 242 5.29 -4.14 -24.85
N ASP A 243 6.14 -3.23 -25.29
CA ASP A 243 7.54 -3.19 -24.87
C ASP A 243 7.74 -2.53 -23.51
N ASN A 244 6.94 -1.48 -23.22
CA ASN A 244 7.07 -0.70 -22.00
C ASN A 244 5.72 -0.23 -21.42
N PRO A 245 4.80 -1.15 -21.08
CA PRO A 245 3.49 -0.80 -20.54
C PRO A 245 3.59 -0.28 -19.09
N ASP A 246 2.83 0.77 -18.78
CA ASP A 246 2.71 1.27 -17.40
C ASP A 246 1.78 0.39 -16.55
N ARG A 247 2.23 -0.81 -16.20
CA ARG A 247 1.45 -1.77 -15.42
C ARG A 247 1.24 -1.36 -13.95
N VAL A 248 1.99 -0.39 -13.44
CA VAL A 248 1.81 0.07 -12.05
C VAL A 248 0.79 1.21 -11.92
N PHE A 249 0.23 1.67 -13.05
CA PHE A 249 -0.70 2.81 -13.10
C PHE A 249 -0.08 4.03 -12.42
N SER A 250 1.16 4.36 -12.84
CA SER A 250 2.01 5.34 -12.19
C SER A 250 1.39 6.73 -12.10
N THR A 251 0.52 7.09 -13.05
CA THR A 251 -0.19 8.37 -13.05
C THR A 251 -1.20 8.50 -11.90
N GLU A 252 -1.67 7.39 -11.34
CA GLU A 252 -2.63 7.38 -10.23
C GLU A 252 -1.97 7.24 -8.84
N VAL A 253 -0.64 7.21 -8.77
CA VAL A 253 0.08 7.02 -7.50
C VAL A 253 0.24 8.35 -6.78
N LEU A 254 -0.26 8.41 -5.55
CA LEU A 254 -0.13 9.55 -4.64
C LEU A 254 1.19 9.53 -3.90
N ALA A 255 1.62 8.34 -3.45
CA ALA A 255 2.93 8.10 -2.88
C ALA A 255 3.47 6.74 -3.30
N GLY A 256 4.72 6.68 -3.66
CA GLY A 256 5.42 5.45 -4.03
C GLY A 256 6.89 5.49 -3.66
N ILE A 257 7.59 4.43 -3.97
CA ILE A 257 9.01 4.25 -3.69
C ILE A 257 9.76 3.77 -4.93
N TYR A 258 11.03 4.11 -4.96
CA TYR A 258 11.97 3.59 -5.94
C TYR A 258 12.55 2.26 -5.45
N VAL A 259 12.30 1.17 -6.19
CA VAL A 259 12.84 -0.16 -5.92
C VAL A 259 13.75 -0.54 -7.08
N LYS A 260 15.06 -0.45 -6.84
CA LYS A 260 16.08 -0.63 -7.89
C LYS A 260 15.93 -1.98 -8.62
N ASP A 261 15.71 -3.04 -7.87
CA ASP A 261 15.65 -4.42 -8.38
C ASP A 261 14.20 -4.87 -8.59
N ARG A 262 13.28 -3.94 -8.92
CA ARG A 262 11.86 -4.26 -9.14
C ARG A 262 11.65 -5.27 -10.27
N ALA A 263 12.47 -5.21 -11.31
CA ALA A 263 12.41 -6.13 -12.44
C ALA A 263 12.56 -7.60 -12.00
N ASP A 264 13.36 -7.86 -10.95
CA ASP A 264 13.59 -9.20 -10.44
C ASP A 264 12.38 -9.79 -9.68
N ILE A 265 11.39 -8.95 -9.31
CA ILE A 265 10.21 -9.41 -8.55
C ILE A 265 9.42 -10.43 -9.38
N HIS A 266 9.15 -10.15 -10.65
CA HIS A 266 8.41 -11.07 -11.50
C HIS A 266 9.17 -12.38 -11.69
N SER A 267 10.44 -12.33 -12.09
CA SER A 267 11.26 -13.52 -12.31
C SER A 267 11.43 -14.37 -11.05
N ASN A 268 11.57 -13.74 -9.88
CA ASN A 268 11.81 -14.43 -8.63
C ASN A 268 10.53 -14.97 -7.95
N TYR A 269 9.35 -14.38 -8.22
CA TYR A 269 8.15 -14.71 -7.47
C TYR A 269 6.90 -14.99 -8.31
N PHE A 270 6.79 -14.47 -9.53
CA PHE A 270 5.54 -14.50 -10.28
C PHE A 270 5.63 -15.17 -11.67
N SER A 271 6.81 -15.58 -12.08
CA SER A 271 7.02 -16.31 -13.33
C SER A 271 6.94 -17.81 -13.09
N SER A 272 6.02 -18.49 -13.76
CA SER A 272 5.91 -19.95 -13.73
C SER A 272 7.14 -20.68 -14.26
N GLU A 273 8.00 -20.01 -15.03
CA GLU A 273 9.23 -20.57 -15.59
C GLU A 273 10.46 -20.33 -14.73
N GLN A 274 10.53 -19.21 -14.00
CA GLN A 274 11.76 -18.72 -13.39
C GLN A 274 11.74 -18.74 -11.86
N ALA A 275 10.58 -18.55 -11.22
CA ALA A 275 10.49 -18.37 -9.78
C ALA A 275 10.83 -19.62 -8.94
N GLY A 276 10.87 -20.82 -9.55
CA GLY A 276 11.18 -22.05 -8.83
C GLY A 276 10.26 -22.24 -7.61
N ASN A 277 10.84 -22.59 -6.47
CA ASN A 277 10.08 -22.79 -5.23
C ASN A 277 9.47 -21.52 -4.62
N ASN A 278 9.85 -20.35 -5.09
CA ASN A 278 9.29 -19.08 -4.61
C ASN A 278 8.02 -18.66 -5.37
N TYR A 279 7.57 -19.44 -6.34
CA TYR A 279 6.45 -19.08 -7.20
C TYR A 279 5.18 -18.83 -6.39
N LEU A 280 4.74 -17.58 -6.41
CA LEU A 280 3.48 -17.09 -5.85
C LEU A 280 2.43 -17.08 -6.96
N HIS A 281 1.71 -18.17 -7.09
CA HIS A 281 0.68 -18.32 -8.12
C HIS A 281 -0.73 -18.16 -7.53
N PRO A 282 -1.69 -17.62 -8.27
CA PRO A 282 -3.08 -17.65 -7.85
C PRO A 282 -3.61 -19.08 -7.87
N ARG A 283 -4.70 -19.35 -7.17
CA ARG A 283 -5.39 -20.63 -7.32
C ARG A 283 -5.88 -20.83 -8.76
N LYS A 284 -5.83 -22.07 -9.22
CA LYS A 284 -6.33 -22.42 -10.55
C LYS A 284 -7.75 -21.93 -10.75
N ASN A 285 -7.99 -21.29 -11.88
CA ASN A 285 -9.26 -20.69 -12.27
C ASN A 285 -9.73 -19.49 -11.42
N PHE A 286 -9.00 -19.10 -10.37
CA PHE A 286 -9.40 -17.95 -9.54
C PHE A 286 -9.46 -16.65 -10.34
N VAL A 287 -8.46 -16.37 -11.18
CA VAL A 287 -8.33 -15.10 -11.90
C VAL A 287 -9.47 -14.94 -12.90
N ASN A 288 -9.69 -15.91 -13.78
CA ASN A 288 -10.66 -15.79 -14.88
C ASN A 288 -12.10 -16.16 -14.49
N MET A 289 -12.30 -17.10 -13.57
CA MET A 289 -13.65 -17.59 -13.23
C MET A 289 -14.24 -16.97 -11.97
N SER A 290 -13.40 -16.33 -11.14
CA SER A 290 -13.85 -15.70 -9.91
C SER A 290 -13.56 -14.21 -9.91
N LEU A 291 -12.29 -13.82 -9.97
CA LEU A 291 -11.88 -12.43 -9.80
C LEU A 291 -12.37 -11.52 -10.94
N PHE A 292 -12.21 -11.95 -12.20
CA PHE A 292 -12.60 -11.21 -13.39
C PHE A 292 -13.72 -11.91 -14.21
N ALA A 293 -14.50 -12.78 -13.57
CA ALA A 293 -15.58 -13.50 -14.25
C ALA A 293 -16.55 -12.55 -14.97
N GLY A 294 -16.65 -12.70 -16.30
CA GLY A 294 -17.52 -11.88 -17.15
C GLY A 294 -17.03 -10.44 -17.42
N GLU A 295 -15.85 -10.05 -16.90
CA GLU A 295 -15.30 -8.69 -17.07
C GLU A 295 -13.83 -8.73 -17.57
N THR A 296 -13.57 -9.52 -18.60
CA THR A 296 -12.22 -9.68 -19.18
C THR A 296 -11.70 -8.45 -19.92
N GLN A 297 -12.57 -7.45 -20.17
CA GLN A 297 -12.19 -6.12 -20.67
C GLN A 297 -11.55 -5.22 -19.62
N ASP A 298 -11.55 -5.63 -18.34
CA ASP A 298 -10.88 -4.90 -17.26
C ASP A 298 -9.39 -4.71 -17.56
N TYR A 299 -8.91 -3.48 -17.50
CA TYR A 299 -7.51 -3.16 -17.80
C TYR A 299 -6.54 -3.90 -16.88
N ARG A 300 -6.94 -4.17 -15.62
CA ARG A 300 -6.13 -4.95 -14.67
C ARG A 300 -6.01 -6.41 -15.11
N PHE A 301 -7.07 -6.99 -15.65
CA PHE A 301 -6.99 -8.35 -16.21
C PHE A 301 -6.05 -8.38 -17.39
N GLN A 302 -6.20 -7.46 -18.32
CA GLN A 302 -5.44 -7.44 -19.56
C GLN A 302 -3.95 -7.09 -19.35
N ALA A 303 -3.66 -6.23 -18.36
CA ALA A 303 -2.30 -5.73 -18.13
C ALA A 303 -1.50 -6.51 -17.09
N TRP A 304 -2.17 -7.17 -16.14
CA TRP A 304 -1.50 -7.78 -14.98
C TRP A 304 -1.47 -9.30 -15.01
N TRP A 305 -2.21 -9.93 -15.94
CA TRP A 305 -2.34 -11.37 -15.98
C TRP A 305 -2.01 -11.92 -17.37
N ARG A 306 -1.15 -12.92 -17.40
CA ARG A 306 -0.80 -13.68 -18.60
C ARG A 306 -0.97 -15.16 -18.32
N THR A 307 -1.46 -15.93 -19.28
CA THR A 307 -1.55 -17.39 -19.15
C THR A 307 -0.16 -17.94 -18.81
N ALA A 308 -0.09 -18.72 -17.73
CA ALA A 308 1.15 -19.35 -17.28
C ALA A 308 1.58 -20.45 -18.26
N SER A 309 2.88 -20.63 -18.43
CA SER A 309 3.42 -21.76 -19.21
C SER A 309 3.15 -23.11 -18.57
N ASN A 310 3.01 -23.15 -17.22
CA ASN A 310 2.59 -24.32 -16.46
C ASN A 310 1.14 -24.17 -15.96
N GLU A 311 0.18 -24.58 -16.75
CA GLU A 311 -1.25 -24.50 -16.43
C GLU A 311 -1.67 -25.29 -15.18
N SER A 312 -0.86 -26.25 -14.72
CA SER A 312 -1.17 -27.06 -13.54
C SER A 312 -1.10 -26.27 -12.24
N GLU A 313 -0.30 -25.20 -12.19
CA GLU A 313 0.02 -24.45 -10.98
C GLU A 313 -0.92 -23.25 -10.69
N GLY A 314 -1.71 -22.79 -11.62
CA GLY A 314 -2.61 -21.67 -11.33
C GLY A 314 -3.26 -21.02 -12.54
N GLY A 315 -2.77 -21.33 -13.72
CA GLY A 315 -3.30 -20.88 -14.99
C GLY A 315 -2.86 -19.47 -15.42
N TYR A 316 -2.35 -18.65 -14.49
CA TYR A 316 -1.92 -17.27 -14.77
C TYR A 316 -0.67 -16.89 -14.00
N ASP A 317 0.25 -16.16 -14.68
CA ASP A 317 1.35 -15.40 -14.09
C ASP A 317 0.90 -13.98 -13.81
N PHE A 318 1.32 -13.43 -12.65
CA PHE A 318 1.08 -12.03 -12.29
C PHE A 318 2.21 -11.15 -12.81
N ILE A 319 1.98 -10.41 -13.89
CA ILE A 319 2.99 -9.67 -14.65
C ILE A 319 3.07 -8.17 -14.32
N LYS A 320 2.40 -7.72 -13.26
CA LYS A 320 2.41 -6.29 -12.86
C LYS A 320 3.82 -5.73 -12.66
N TYR A 321 4.73 -6.56 -12.12
CA TYR A 321 6.12 -6.17 -11.84
C TYR A 321 7.12 -6.75 -12.84
N GLU A 322 6.66 -7.31 -13.96
CA GLU A 322 7.55 -7.79 -15.01
C GLU A 322 8.44 -6.66 -15.54
N GLU A 323 9.66 -7.03 -15.89
CA GLU A 323 10.61 -6.12 -16.50
C GLU A 323 10.02 -5.47 -17.77
N ILE A 324 10.31 -4.21 -17.95
CA ILE A 324 9.96 -3.47 -19.17
C ILE A 324 11.24 -2.95 -19.83
N ALA A 325 11.23 -2.91 -21.16
CA ALA A 325 12.34 -2.37 -21.92
C ALA A 325 12.58 -0.90 -21.59
N GLN A 326 13.82 -0.54 -21.26
CA GLN A 326 14.23 0.84 -21.10
C GLN A 326 14.68 1.40 -22.46
N PRO A 327 14.61 2.74 -22.68
CA PRO A 327 15.11 3.35 -23.89
C PRO A 327 16.57 2.98 -24.13
N ALA A 328 16.90 2.63 -25.38
CA ALA A 328 18.25 2.19 -25.75
C ALA A 328 19.24 3.35 -25.89
N GLU A 329 18.77 4.57 -26.10
CA GLU A 329 19.61 5.73 -26.34
C GLU A 329 19.86 6.55 -25.08
N LYS A 330 21.12 6.90 -24.87
CA LYS A 330 21.56 7.75 -23.76
C LYS A 330 21.01 9.17 -23.97
N GLY A 331 20.04 9.58 -23.15
CA GLY A 331 19.39 10.90 -23.23
C GLY A 331 17.89 10.83 -23.48
N GLU A 332 17.33 9.66 -23.77
CA GLU A 332 15.90 9.44 -23.71
C GLU A 332 15.44 9.34 -22.24
N THR A 333 14.21 9.78 -21.98
CA THR A 333 13.64 9.73 -20.62
C THR A 333 13.42 8.28 -20.21
N GLU A 334 14.14 7.84 -19.18
CA GLU A 334 13.90 6.52 -18.58
C GLU A 334 12.45 6.41 -18.07
N TYR A 335 11.84 5.26 -18.29
CA TYR A 335 10.50 4.98 -17.74
C TYR A 335 10.62 4.74 -16.23
N PHE A 336 10.43 5.82 -15.44
CA PHE A 336 10.57 5.75 -13.98
C PHE A 336 9.64 4.70 -13.34
N TYR A 337 8.49 4.40 -13.95
CA TYR A 337 7.59 3.36 -13.49
C TYR A 337 8.15 1.93 -13.62
N ALA A 338 9.29 1.73 -14.30
CA ALA A 338 10.00 0.46 -14.34
C ALA A 338 10.58 0.05 -12.96
N VAL A 339 10.88 1.02 -12.14
CA VAL A 339 11.49 0.85 -10.80
C VAL A 339 10.58 1.33 -9.66
N PHE A 340 9.33 1.65 -9.99
CA PHE A 340 8.39 2.27 -9.10
C PHE A 340 7.44 1.25 -8.45
N MET A 341 7.23 1.35 -7.15
CA MET A 341 6.19 0.62 -6.42
C MET A 341 5.31 1.58 -5.64
N SER A 342 4.00 1.38 -5.71
CA SER A 342 3.01 2.21 -5.04
C SER A 342 2.91 1.91 -3.55
N LEU A 343 2.76 2.94 -2.73
CA LEU A 343 2.39 2.89 -1.31
C LEU A 343 0.93 3.31 -1.09
N ILE A 344 0.52 4.33 -1.82
CA ILE A 344 -0.84 4.90 -1.76
C ILE A 344 -1.25 5.29 -3.17
N ARG A 345 -2.42 4.84 -3.62
CA ARG A 345 -2.99 5.18 -4.92
C ARG A 345 -4.34 5.88 -4.80
N LEU A 346 -4.65 6.70 -5.79
CA LEU A 346 -5.92 7.44 -5.86
C LEU A 346 -7.15 6.51 -5.85
N SER A 347 -7.03 5.31 -6.44
CA SER A 347 -8.09 4.30 -6.43
C SER A 347 -8.56 3.94 -5.01
N GLU A 348 -7.62 3.85 -4.05
CA GLU A 348 -7.97 3.58 -2.66
C GLU A 348 -8.85 4.68 -2.06
N VAL A 349 -8.55 5.94 -2.37
CA VAL A 349 -9.33 7.08 -1.86
C VAL A 349 -10.76 7.04 -2.38
N TYR A 350 -10.96 6.64 -3.63
CA TYR A 350 -12.30 6.40 -4.17
C TYR A 350 -13.02 5.25 -3.46
N TYR A 351 -12.33 4.14 -3.16
CA TYR A 351 -12.94 3.05 -2.40
C TYR A 351 -13.27 3.45 -0.96
N ILE A 352 -12.41 4.26 -0.31
CA ILE A 352 -12.71 4.81 1.02
C ILE A 352 -13.95 5.71 0.96
N ALA A 353 -14.05 6.59 -0.03
CA ALA A 353 -15.23 7.43 -0.22
C ALA A 353 -16.48 6.57 -0.47
N ALA A 354 -16.39 5.55 -1.33
CA ALA A 354 -17.50 4.64 -1.63
C ALA A 354 -17.98 3.88 -0.39
N GLU A 355 -17.05 3.34 0.42
CA GLU A 355 -17.41 2.60 1.62
C GLU A 355 -18.00 3.49 2.72
N SER A 356 -17.49 4.74 2.81
CA SER A 356 -17.85 5.67 3.88
C SER A 356 -19.09 6.52 3.58
N GLU A 357 -19.60 6.48 2.36
CA GLU A 357 -20.77 7.25 1.94
C GLU A 357 -22.06 6.72 2.63
N PRO A 358 -22.89 7.55 3.25
CA PRO A 358 -24.10 7.08 3.91
C PRO A 358 -25.22 6.71 2.94
N VAL A 359 -25.22 7.24 1.71
CA VAL A 359 -26.28 7.03 0.72
C VAL A 359 -25.87 5.94 -0.27
N LEU A 360 -26.67 4.86 -0.36
CA LEU A 360 -26.34 3.71 -1.20
C LEU A 360 -26.08 4.08 -2.67
N ALA A 361 -26.87 4.96 -3.25
CA ALA A 361 -26.68 5.41 -4.62
C ALA A 361 -25.31 6.11 -4.81
N ASP A 362 -24.91 6.92 -3.84
CA ASP A 362 -23.63 7.65 -3.89
C ASP A 362 -22.43 6.71 -3.63
N LYS A 363 -22.62 5.64 -2.84
CA LYS A 363 -21.63 4.55 -2.72
C LYS A 363 -21.30 3.96 -4.10
N TYR A 364 -22.32 3.57 -4.85
CA TYR A 364 -22.13 3.05 -6.20
C TYR A 364 -21.57 4.11 -7.16
N ALA A 365 -21.94 5.38 -7.01
CA ALA A 365 -21.39 6.44 -7.84
C ALA A 365 -19.86 6.58 -7.69
N TRP A 366 -19.34 6.54 -6.45
CA TRP A 366 -17.89 6.55 -6.19
C TRP A 366 -17.19 5.30 -6.74
N LEU A 367 -17.77 4.12 -6.51
CA LEU A 367 -17.23 2.87 -7.02
C LEU A 367 -17.17 2.85 -8.55
N ASN A 368 -18.22 3.36 -9.21
CA ASN A 368 -18.30 3.41 -10.66
C ASN A 368 -17.24 4.33 -11.28
N LYS A 369 -16.80 5.39 -10.59
CA LYS A 369 -15.69 6.24 -11.08
C LYS A 369 -14.39 5.44 -11.25
N ILE A 370 -14.07 4.53 -10.32
CA ILE A 370 -12.89 3.66 -10.49
C ILE A 370 -13.13 2.61 -11.55
N ARG A 371 -14.32 2.04 -11.63
CA ARG A 371 -14.64 1.06 -12.67
C ARG A 371 -14.49 1.65 -14.07
N GLU A 372 -14.92 2.88 -14.27
CA GLU A 372 -14.71 3.62 -15.53
C GLU A 372 -13.22 3.77 -15.85
N ARG A 373 -12.38 4.14 -14.86
CA ARG A 373 -10.92 4.20 -15.00
C ARG A 373 -10.27 2.85 -15.32
N ARG A 374 -10.99 1.74 -15.13
CA ARG A 374 -10.56 0.36 -15.43
C ARG A 374 -11.19 -0.21 -16.69
N GLY A 375 -11.88 0.62 -17.50
CA GLY A 375 -12.54 0.20 -18.73
C GLY A 375 -13.82 -0.60 -18.50
N LEU A 376 -14.42 -0.50 -17.33
CA LEU A 376 -15.63 -1.22 -16.95
C LEU A 376 -16.88 -0.34 -16.97
N GLY A 377 -18.01 -0.94 -17.32
CA GLY A 377 -19.30 -0.28 -17.21
C GLY A 377 -19.74 -0.04 -15.76
N ALA A 378 -20.66 0.92 -15.60
CA ALA A 378 -21.24 1.22 -14.30
C ALA A 378 -22.09 0.06 -13.76
N LEU A 379 -21.98 -0.19 -12.45
CA LEU A 379 -22.87 -1.06 -11.71
C LEU A 379 -24.19 -0.35 -11.45
N ILE A 380 -25.28 -1.11 -11.45
CA ILE A 380 -26.59 -0.64 -10.99
C ILE A 380 -26.69 -0.77 -9.47
N VAL A 381 -27.45 0.12 -8.86
CA VAL A 381 -27.70 0.10 -7.41
C VAL A 381 -28.63 -1.07 -7.08
N ILE A 382 -28.22 -1.96 -6.17
CA ILE A 382 -28.99 -3.14 -5.76
C ILE A 382 -29.26 -3.08 -4.24
N SER A 383 -28.23 -3.31 -3.42
CA SER A 383 -28.33 -3.37 -1.95
C SER A 383 -26.97 -3.10 -1.30
N GLU A 384 -26.97 -2.87 0.02
CA GLU A 384 -25.72 -2.76 0.81
C GLU A 384 -24.87 -4.05 0.74
N ASP A 385 -25.51 -5.21 0.80
CA ASP A 385 -24.78 -6.49 0.74
C ASP A 385 -24.13 -6.69 -0.64
N ASP A 386 -24.83 -6.38 -1.73
CA ASP A 386 -24.26 -6.42 -3.08
C ASP A 386 -23.13 -5.39 -3.22
N PHE A 387 -23.35 -4.16 -2.72
CA PHE A 387 -22.31 -3.14 -2.72
C PHE A 387 -21.04 -3.62 -2.02
N MET A 388 -21.13 -4.13 -0.79
CA MET A 388 -19.97 -4.60 -0.02
C MET A 388 -19.26 -5.77 -0.70
N LYS A 389 -20.01 -6.66 -1.34
CA LYS A 389 -19.43 -7.75 -2.13
C LYS A 389 -18.65 -7.19 -3.35
N ARG A 390 -19.24 -6.25 -4.09
CA ARG A 390 -18.59 -5.58 -5.22
C ARG A 390 -17.34 -4.82 -4.80
N LEU A 391 -17.45 -4.04 -3.72
CA LEU A 391 -16.32 -3.28 -3.18
C LEU A 391 -15.15 -4.19 -2.80
N ARG A 392 -15.40 -5.30 -2.09
CA ARG A 392 -14.35 -6.27 -1.76
C ARG A 392 -13.73 -6.89 -3.00
N THR A 393 -14.53 -7.24 -4.01
CA THR A 393 -14.02 -7.75 -5.28
C THR A 393 -13.10 -6.72 -5.95
N GLU A 394 -13.49 -5.45 -5.96
CA GLU A 394 -12.64 -4.38 -6.52
C GLU A 394 -11.34 -4.20 -5.73
N TYR A 395 -11.36 -4.31 -4.39
CA TYR A 395 -10.14 -4.34 -3.57
C TYR A 395 -9.21 -5.49 -3.95
N LEU A 396 -9.74 -6.69 -4.16
CA LEU A 396 -8.95 -7.84 -4.56
C LEU A 396 -8.31 -7.65 -5.94
N ARG A 397 -9.04 -7.07 -6.90
CA ARG A 397 -8.52 -6.76 -8.23
C ARG A 397 -7.42 -5.70 -8.20
N GLU A 398 -7.59 -4.68 -7.35
CA GLU A 398 -6.78 -3.47 -7.36
C GLU A 398 -5.46 -3.61 -6.61
N PHE A 399 -5.46 -4.31 -5.47
CA PHE A 399 -4.36 -4.27 -4.51
C PHE A 399 -3.52 -5.55 -4.43
N MET A 400 -3.67 -6.48 -5.37
CA MET A 400 -2.74 -7.61 -5.45
C MET A 400 -1.31 -7.10 -5.68
N GLY A 401 -0.39 -7.63 -4.90
CA GLY A 401 1.01 -7.20 -4.91
C GLY A 401 1.30 -5.90 -4.17
N GLU A 402 0.30 -5.28 -3.51
CA GLU A 402 0.46 -3.99 -2.81
C GLU A 402 0.20 -4.06 -1.29
N GLY A 403 -0.06 -5.24 -0.75
CA GLY A 403 -0.15 -5.48 0.70
C GLY A 403 -1.36 -4.87 1.41
N GLN A 404 -2.40 -4.41 0.70
CA GLN A 404 -3.56 -3.78 1.35
C GLN A 404 -4.73 -4.74 1.63
N ILE A 405 -4.76 -5.88 0.98
CA ILE A 405 -5.89 -6.84 1.05
C ILE A 405 -6.02 -7.45 2.45
N PHE A 406 -4.92 -7.85 3.07
CA PHE A 406 -4.92 -8.39 4.44
C PHE A 406 -5.50 -7.40 5.44
N PHE A 407 -5.14 -6.11 5.32
CA PHE A 407 -5.61 -5.07 6.22
C PHE A 407 -7.10 -4.76 6.03
N MET A 408 -7.64 -4.91 4.83
CA MET A 408 -9.08 -4.85 4.60
C MET A 408 -9.81 -5.96 5.38
N TYR A 409 -9.36 -7.22 5.26
CA TYR A 409 -9.95 -8.35 5.97
C TYR A 409 -9.86 -8.17 7.50
N LYS A 410 -8.68 -7.73 8.01
CA LYS A 410 -8.48 -7.47 9.44
C LYS A 410 -9.43 -6.39 9.96
N ARG A 411 -9.50 -5.26 9.25
CA ARG A 411 -10.37 -4.14 9.62
C ARG A 411 -11.84 -4.55 9.69
N LEU A 412 -12.29 -5.31 8.69
CA LEU A 412 -13.67 -5.79 8.65
C LEU A 412 -13.94 -6.93 9.62
N TYR A 413 -12.89 -7.57 10.15
CA TYR A 413 -12.94 -8.86 10.86
C TYR A 413 -13.73 -9.88 10.05
N ALA A 414 -13.38 -10.01 8.78
CA ALA A 414 -14.11 -10.82 7.82
C ALA A 414 -13.41 -12.16 7.57
N THR A 415 -14.15 -13.16 7.11
CA THR A 415 -13.60 -14.42 6.61
C THR A 415 -12.64 -14.15 5.46
N ILE A 416 -11.39 -14.65 5.57
CA ILE A 416 -10.43 -14.59 4.48
C ILE A 416 -10.78 -15.72 3.50
N ALA A 417 -11.37 -15.34 2.38
CA ALA A 417 -11.76 -16.25 1.31
C ALA A 417 -10.90 -15.99 0.07
N SER A 418 -10.59 -17.04 -0.69
CA SER A 418 -9.99 -16.87 -2.01
C SER A 418 -11.03 -16.43 -3.05
N ASP A 419 -12.30 -16.71 -2.79
CA ASP A 419 -13.45 -16.34 -3.64
C ASP A 419 -14.53 -15.66 -2.79
N GLU A 420 -14.86 -14.40 -3.09
CA GLU A 420 -15.93 -13.63 -2.45
C GLU A 420 -17.34 -14.16 -2.77
N ASN A 421 -17.46 -15.11 -3.70
CA ASN A 421 -18.73 -15.76 -4.04
C ASN A 421 -19.16 -16.85 -3.05
N GLY A 422 -18.36 -17.13 -2.03
CA GLY A 422 -18.73 -18.03 -0.94
C GLY A 422 -18.62 -19.53 -1.25
N ASN A 423 -18.03 -19.90 -2.39
CA ASN A 423 -17.84 -21.30 -2.78
C ASN A 423 -16.47 -21.86 -2.34
N ASP A 424 -15.79 -21.18 -1.44
CA ASP A 424 -14.44 -21.56 -1.01
C ASP A 424 -14.49 -22.54 0.15
N ALA A 425 -14.27 -23.82 -0.13
CA ALA A 425 -14.10 -24.87 0.89
C ALA A 425 -12.91 -24.63 1.84
N ASN A 426 -12.04 -23.66 1.51
CA ASN A 426 -10.84 -23.30 2.28
C ASN A 426 -10.92 -21.87 2.84
N ALA A 427 -12.13 -21.35 3.05
CA ALA A 427 -12.30 -20.08 3.74
C ALA A 427 -11.80 -20.14 5.18
N TYR A 428 -11.14 -19.10 5.62
CA TYR A 428 -10.57 -18.98 6.96
C TYR A 428 -11.42 -18.02 7.79
N GLU A 429 -12.21 -18.60 8.69
CA GLU A 429 -13.05 -17.82 9.62
C GLU A 429 -12.19 -16.83 10.42
N PRO A 430 -12.76 -15.65 10.76
CA PRO A 430 -12.04 -14.64 11.50
C PRO A 430 -11.66 -15.13 12.90
N ARG A 431 -10.38 -15.01 13.23
CA ARG A 431 -9.80 -15.30 14.53
C ARG A 431 -8.67 -14.32 14.79
N GLU A 432 -8.57 -13.82 16.02
CA GLU A 432 -7.54 -12.85 16.40
C GLU A 432 -6.13 -13.35 16.06
N GLU A 433 -5.82 -14.61 16.35
CA GLU A 433 -4.51 -15.21 16.10
C GLU A 433 -4.13 -15.29 14.61
N ARG A 434 -5.08 -15.13 13.68
CA ARG A 434 -4.78 -15.03 12.25
C ARG A 434 -4.48 -13.62 11.81
N TYR A 435 -5.08 -12.66 12.51
CA TYR A 435 -5.00 -11.24 12.16
C TYR A 435 -3.92 -10.47 12.90
N VAL A 436 -3.40 -11.00 14.00
CA VAL A 436 -2.41 -10.33 14.84
C VAL A 436 -1.11 -11.09 14.79
N LEU A 437 -0.08 -10.51 14.21
CA LEU A 437 1.24 -11.08 14.19
C LEU A 437 1.85 -11.00 15.60
N PRO A 438 2.57 -12.03 16.06
CA PRO A 438 3.23 -11.98 17.36
C PRO A 438 4.33 -10.92 17.40
N LEU A 439 4.46 -10.24 18.52
CA LEU A 439 5.60 -9.36 18.74
C LEU A 439 6.90 -10.18 18.69
N PRO A 440 8.00 -9.64 18.12
CA PRO A 440 9.28 -10.31 18.13
C PRO A 440 9.74 -10.70 19.54
N SER A 441 10.37 -11.86 19.68
CA SER A 441 10.84 -12.36 20.98
C SER A 441 11.81 -11.40 21.68
N GLY A 442 12.66 -10.71 20.91
CA GLY A 442 13.55 -9.67 21.43
C GLY A 442 12.81 -8.47 22.00
N GLU A 443 11.65 -8.12 21.45
CA GLU A 443 10.81 -7.04 21.96
C GLU A 443 10.13 -7.46 23.29
N ILE A 444 9.66 -8.71 23.36
CA ILE A 444 9.04 -9.27 24.57
C ILE A 444 10.08 -9.39 25.71
N ALA A 445 11.30 -9.82 25.41
CA ALA A 445 12.36 -10.01 26.40
C ALA A 445 12.86 -8.71 27.02
N ASN A 446 12.71 -7.58 26.34
CA ASN A 446 13.15 -6.26 26.80
C ASN A 446 12.05 -5.48 27.58
N ARG A 447 10.90 -6.10 27.84
CA ARG A 447 9.76 -5.54 28.59
C ARG A 447 9.61 -6.21 29.93
#